data_444e044edb67ecbd73a97da17b62e1c8
#
_entry.id   444e044edb67ecbd73a97da17b62e1c8
#
_cell.length_a   1.000
_cell.length_b   1.000
_cell.length_c   1.000
_cell.angle_alpha   90.00
_cell.angle_beta   90.00
_cell.angle_gamma   90.00
#
_symmetry.space_group_name_H-M   'P 1'
#
loop_
_entity.id
_entity.type
_entity.pdbx_description
1 polymer ?
#
loop_
_entity_poly.entity_id
_entity_poly.type
_entity_poly.pdbx_seq_one_letter_code
_entity_poly.pdbx_strand_id
1 'polypeptide(L)'
;MEIQFLGPLGKVTGSCAWMRDTARNWSFLVDCGIQQSEATAKSWNAGDHWPFEPRDLKFVLLTHAHVDHCGLIPELYKRGFSGTVYCTKETEELATLLLKDAASFPDTPYTLEDVGSVRWHTPNGDTRFGDYHPVDDDLFIRFFPSGHIIGSTSITVLWGPPGGDQRSIVFSGDIGPGSKDHEVLPLLCSSQHPAPANFAVLESTYGDKNRCVEQRSPEARRNRLRALLDRVLESNGTAAITAFAVGRTQDIMFDLHHIVANAPDQYGAIDFVLDSPSALAVNDITLRALRKTQTVQHTGKTFSTWLGKQLFRELDLDHKNAGDVRSALAICEMVLGADRVAATRILSGNPVARAWRPLFRVAEDRNEEIRQTGNRPRVVLMTSGMGDGGPAAHWLPSLARHPRNLIAPSGYCAPSSACGKFLGVMNSSPGDRALRHDEVRWTQPNGDHIASLPVAEIKAEVRLLDGYSAHGDQSDLVNWLFHTFKEETDQVMAPTVFLQHGEDRQRRALEDALLQRADDWGLDVDILKPHEPDAWHDLEHAANTTVGREEHDRIRRQIRALQNQLSTM
;
A
#
# COMPACT_ATOMS: atom_id res chain seq x y z
N MET A 1 -11.47 24.70 13.44
CA MET A 1 -10.67 23.47 13.19
C MET A 1 -9.40 23.84 12.45
N GLU A 2 -8.26 23.32 12.89
CA GLU A 2 -6.94 23.55 12.29
C GLU A 2 -6.24 22.21 12.03
N ILE A 3 -5.36 22.16 11.03
CA ILE A 3 -4.53 20.99 10.72
C ILE A 3 -3.06 21.38 10.67
N GLN A 4 -2.20 20.52 11.22
CA GLN A 4 -0.75 20.58 11.11
C GLN A 4 -0.25 19.25 10.56
N PHE A 5 0.61 19.30 9.54
CA PHE A 5 1.25 18.11 9.00
C PHE A 5 2.59 17.91 9.69
N LEU A 6 2.72 16.72 10.29
CA LEU A 6 3.89 16.31 11.05
C LEU A 6 4.71 15.27 10.26
N GLY A 7 5.90 14.99 10.76
CA GLY A 7 6.77 14.04 10.08
C GLY A 7 7.64 14.68 8.99
N PRO A 8 8.32 13.91 8.17
CA PRO A 8 9.22 14.40 7.13
C PRO A 8 8.43 14.85 5.91
N LEU A 9 8.02 16.10 5.88
CA LEU A 9 7.31 16.69 4.76
C LEU A 9 8.12 16.56 3.46
N GLY A 10 7.47 16.18 2.36
CA GLY A 10 8.14 15.92 1.09
C GLY A 10 8.86 14.58 1.03
N LYS A 11 8.39 13.58 1.75
CA LYS A 11 8.89 12.20 1.77
C LYS A 11 7.74 11.20 1.77
N VAL A 12 8.07 9.93 1.49
CA VAL A 12 7.14 8.78 1.51
C VAL A 12 7.46 7.97 2.77
N THR A 13 7.18 8.54 3.94
CA THR A 13 7.40 7.87 5.24
C THR A 13 6.88 8.73 6.39
N GLY A 14 6.50 8.14 7.50
CA GLY A 14 6.18 8.83 8.75
C GLY A 14 4.93 9.71 8.67
N SER A 15 3.89 9.25 7.99
CA SER A 15 2.63 9.97 7.84
C SER A 15 2.00 10.27 9.20
N CYS A 16 1.71 11.54 9.46
CA CYS A 16 1.04 12.00 10.67
C CYS A 16 0.44 13.39 10.43
N ALA A 17 -0.86 13.52 10.61
CA ALA A 17 -1.55 14.80 10.59
C ALA A 17 -2.23 15.05 11.94
N TRP A 18 -1.99 16.23 12.50
CA TRP A 18 -2.58 16.62 13.78
C TRP A 18 -3.71 17.61 13.55
N MET A 19 -4.90 17.21 13.96
CA MET A 19 -6.12 18.01 13.91
C MET A 19 -6.41 18.61 15.29
N ARG A 20 -6.77 19.89 15.34
CA ARG A 20 -7.06 20.59 16.60
C ARG A 20 -8.21 21.57 16.45
N ASP A 21 -9.07 21.62 17.45
CA ASP A 21 -10.04 22.68 17.68
C ASP A 21 -10.05 23.05 19.17
N THR A 22 -9.43 24.17 19.50
CA THR A 22 -9.28 24.61 20.89
C THR A 22 -10.60 25.03 21.53
N ALA A 23 -11.55 25.54 20.74
CA ALA A 23 -12.86 25.96 21.24
C ALA A 23 -13.71 24.76 21.65
N ARG A 24 -13.61 23.63 20.93
CA ARG A 24 -14.32 22.38 21.19
C ARG A 24 -13.50 21.38 22.00
N ASN A 25 -12.26 21.74 22.35
CA ASN A 25 -11.32 20.86 23.02
C ASN A 25 -11.08 19.55 22.26
N TRP A 26 -10.99 19.60 20.93
CA TRP A 26 -10.62 18.48 20.09
C TRP A 26 -9.12 18.50 19.78
N SER A 27 -8.50 17.35 19.93
CA SER A 27 -7.11 17.10 19.56
C SER A 27 -6.99 15.62 19.18
N PHE A 28 -6.66 15.33 17.92
CA PHE A 28 -6.56 13.95 17.43
C PHE A 28 -5.59 13.85 16.25
N LEU A 29 -5.11 12.64 15.99
CA LEU A 29 -4.22 12.36 14.86
C LEU A 29 -4.95 11.60 13.75
N VAL A 30 -4.49 11.81 12.52
CA VAL A 30 -4.73 10.91 11.39
C VAL A 30 -3.39 10.32 11.00
N ASP A 31 -3.26 9.01 11.19
CA ASP A 31 -2.03 8.23 11.14
C ASP A 31 -0.97 8.68 12.18
N CYS A 32 -0.03 7.81 12.49
CA CYS A 32 1.14 8.08 13.32
C CYS A 32 2.24 7.07 12.95
N GLY A 33 2.97 7.37 11.89
CA GLY A 33 3.90 6.45 11.24
C GLY A 33 5.35 6.60 11.65
N ILE A 34 6.10 5.50 11.52
CA ILE A 34 7.55 5.49 11.64
C ILE A 34 8.19 6.22 10.46
N GLN A 35 9.17 7.07 10.73
CA GLN A 35 10.06 7.60 9.71
C GLN A 35 11.16 6.58 9.40
N GLN A 36 11.40 6.34 8.12
CA GLN A 36 12.45 5.44 7.64
C GLN A 36 13.57 6.23 6.96
N SER A 37 14.81 5.88 7.29
CA SER A 37 16.03 6.35 6.58
C SER A 37 16.29 7.87 6.56
N GLU A 38 15.68 8.66 7.46
CA GLU A 38 15.88 10.10 7.56
C GLU A 38 16.80 10.46 8.72
N ALA A 39 17.53 11.55 8.60
CA ALA A 39 18.39 12.05 9.68
C ALA A 39 17.59 12.37 10.96
N THR A 40 16.34 12.78 10.81
CA THR A 40 15.41 13.10 11.90
C THR A 40 14.66 11.88 12.43
N ALA A 41 14.74 10.73 11.75
CA ALA A 41 13.95 9.54 12.05
C ALA A 41 14.12 9.09 13.51
N LYS A 42 15.35 9.07 14.01
CA LYS A 42 15.63 8.61 15.38
C LYS A 42 14.89 9.46 16.43
N SER A 43 14.91 10.76 16.28
CA SER A 43 14.27 11.70 17.21
C SER A 43 12.74 11.66 17.09
N TRP A 44 12.23 11.65 15.86
CA TRP A 44 10.80 11.53 15.60
C TRP A 44 10.24 10.20 16.15
N ASN A 45 10.89 9.09 15.81
CA ASN A 45 10.46 7.76 16.24
C ASN A 45 10.54 7.58 17.76
N ALA A 46 11.48 8.26 18.41
CA ALA A 46 11.57 8.29 19.87
C ALA A 46 10.51 9.21 20.52
N GLY A 47 9.74 9.99 19.74
CA GLY A 47 8.75 10.92 20.27
C GLY A 47 9.31 12.14 20.99
N ASP A 48 10.62 12.42 20.87
CA ASP A 48 11.30 13.47 21.63
C ASP A 48 10.94 14.89 21.17
N HIS A 49 10.42 15.01 19.93
CA HIS A 49 10.09 16.30 19.30
C HIS A 49 8.67 16.33 18.73
N TRP A 50 7.77 15.56 19.30
CA TRP A 50 6.36 15.70 18.95
C TRP A 50 5.81 17.03 19.48
N PRO A 51 5.12 17.83 18.66
CA PRO A 51 4.60 19.13 19.09
C PRO A 51 3.33 19.03 19.95
N PHE A 52 2.89 17.83 20.28
CA PHE A 52 1.73 17.52 21.09
C PHE A 52 2.09 16.59 22.25
N GLU A 53 1.30 16.62 23.29
CA GLU A 53 1.37 15.66 24.39
C GLU A 53 0.41 14.49 24.10
N PRO A 54 0.90 13.23 24.02
CA PRO A 54 0.03 12.09 23.73
C PRO A 54 -1.18 11.96 24.65
N ARG A 55 -1.04 12.33 25.94
CA ARG A 55 -2.14 12.30 26.92
C ARG A 55 -3.29 13.26 26.61
N ASP A 56 -3.05 14.29 25.79
CA ASP A 56 -4.05 15.31 25.44
C ASP A 56 -4.80 14.95 24.15
N LEU A 57 -4.38 13.89 23.46
CA LEU A 57 -5.08 13.38 22.28
C LEU A 57 -6.34 12.60 22.71
N LYS A 58 -7.46 12.86 22.06
CA LYS A 58 -8.72 12.14 22.30
C LYS A 58 -8.76 10.78 21.59
N PHE A 59 -8.32 10.74 20.35
CA PHE A 59 -8.32 9.52 19.53
C PHE A 59 -7.29 9.61 18.38
N VAL A 60 -7.12 8.50 17.67
CA VAL A 60 -6.35 8.41 16.43
C VAL A 60 -7.25 7.79 15.37
N LEU A 61 -7.21 8.32 14.15
CA LEU A 61 -7.78 7.71 12.95
C LEU A 61 -6.67 7.04 12.18
N LEU A 62 -6.80 5.76 11.86
CA LEU A 62 -5.78 5.02 11.11
C LEU A 62 -6.31 4.62 9.73
N THR A 63 -5.66 5.10 8.68
CA THR A 63 -6.05 4.85 7.30
C THR A 63 -5.77 3.40 6.89
N HIS A 64 -4.58 2.88 7.21
CA HIS A 64 -4.18 1.52 6.87
C HIS A 64 -2.98 1.04 7.71
N ALA A 65 -2.58 -0.22 7.53
CA ALA A 65 -1.68 -0.92 8.44
C ALA A 65 -0.18 -0.81 8.10
N HIS A 66 0.25 -0.09 7.06
CA HIS A 66 1.68 0.07 6.82
C HIS A 66 2.37 0.83 7.97
N VAL A 67 3.62 0.47 8.25
CA VAL A 67 4.34 0.99 9.43
C VAL A 67 4.65 2.48 9.35
N ASP A 68 4.72 3.05 8.17
CA ASP A 68 4.84 4.49 7.94
C ASP A 68 3.51 5.26 8.14
N HIS A 69 2.43 4.57 8.50
CA HIS A 69 1.14 5.11 8.93
C HIS A 69 0.75 4.69 10.35
N CYS A 70 1.07 3.47 10.79
CA CYS A 70 0.66 2.97 12.11
C CYS A 70 1.82 2.78 13.10
N GLY A 71 3.07 2.85 12.64
CA GLY A 71 4.23 2.30 13.35
C GLY A 71 4.56 2.97 14.68
N LEU A 72 4.07 4.17 14.97
CA LEU A 72 4.29 4.84 16.27
C LEU A 72 3.05 4.87 17.18
N ILE A 73 1.96 4.20 16.78
CA ILE A 73 0.77 4.12 17.63
C ILE A 73 1.08 3.52 19.02
N PRO A 74 1.86 2.40 19.15
CA PRO A 74 2.21 1.89 20.48
C PRO A 74 3.05 2.86 21.32
N GLU A 75 3.92 3.66 20.69
CA GLU A 75 4.72 4.68 21.39
C GLU A 75 3.84 5.80 21.97
N LEU A 76 2.70 6.14 21.31
CA LEU A 76 1.71 7.05 21.89
C LEU A 76 1.18 6.52 23.24
N TYR A 77 0.80 5.24 23.30
CA TYR A 77 0.30 4.60 24.53
C TYR A 77 1.36 4.55 25.62
N LYS A 78 2.58 4.18 25.28
CA LYS A 78 3.72 4.20 26.20
C LYS A 78 3.95 5.59 26.82
N ARG A 79 3.65 6.66 26.06
CA ARG A 79 3.76 8.06 26.48
C ARG A 79 2.49 8.65 27.07
N GLY A 80 1.51 7.80 27.42
CA GLY A 80 0.31 8.19 28.18
C GLY A 80 -0.93 8.49 27.36
N PHE A 81 -0.95 8.25 26.05
CA PHE A 81 -2.19 8.22 25.28
C PHE A 81 -3.12 7.15 25.84
N SER A 82 -4.38 7.50 26.04
CA SER A 82 -5.39 6.57 26.58
C SER A 82 -6.65 6.51 25.74
N GLY A 83 -6.67 7.20 24.62
CA GLY A 83 -7.80 7.25 23.69
C GLY A 83 -7.95 5.97 22.85
N THR A 84 -8.76 6.05 21.83
CA THR A 84 -9.14 4.96 20.93
C THR A 84 -8.51 5.16 19.56
N VAL A 85 -8.07 4.08 18.91
CA VAL A 85 -7.67 4.06 17.50
C VAL A 85 -8.82 3.54 16.65
N TYR A 86 -9.38 4.40 15.81
CA TYR A 86 -10.46 4.04 14.89
C TYR A 86 -9.90 3.57 13.56
N CYS A 87 -10.25 2.36 13.14
CA CYS A 87 -9.87 1.79 11.85
C CYS A 87 -10.80 0.64 11.45
N THR A 88 -10.61 0.06 10.27
CA THR A 88 -11.30 -1.18 9.89
C THR A 88 -10.76 -2.37 10.69
N LYS A 89 -11.55 -3.44 10.79
CA LYS A 89 -11.11 -4.65 11.49
C LYS A 89 -9.89 -5.29 10.84
N GLU A 90 -9.83 -5.25 9.51
CA GLU A 90 -8.70 -5.75 8.74
C GLU A 90 -7.43 -4.95 9.00
N THR A 91 -7.54 -3.62 9.08
CA THR A 91 -6.42 -2.74 9.45
C THR A 91 -5.95 -3.01 10.88
N GLU A 92 -6.86 -3.20 11.85
CA GLU A 92 -6.51 -3.60 13.22
C GLU A 92 -5.70 -4.89 13.25
N GLU A 93 -6.19 -5.94 12.56
CA GLU A 93 -5.54 -7.27 12.55
C GLU A 93 -4.15 -7.20 11.90
N LEU A 94 -4.03 -6.52 10.77
CA LEU A 94 -2.76 -6.33 10.07
C LEU A 94 -1.80 -5.44 10.86
N ALA A 95 -2.26 -4.30 11.38
CA ALA A 95 -1.43 -3.40 12.17
C ALA A 95 -0.90 -4.12 13.42
N THR A 96 -1.75 -4.86 14.14
CA THR A 96 -1.33 -5.66 15.28
C THR A 96 -0.25 -6.68 14.92
N LEU A 97 -0.37 -7.36 13.77
CA LEU A 97 0.63 -8.30 13.29
C LEU A 97 1.96 -7.59 12.99
N LEU A 98 1.92 -6.51 12.22
CA LEU A 98 3.12 -5.78 11.78
C LEU A 98 3.81 -5.05 12.95
N LEU A 99 3.05 -4.49 13.89
CA LEU A 99 3.59 -3.84 15.08
C LEU A 99 4.26 -4.83 16.03
N LYS A 100 3.72 -6.06 16.15
CA LYS A 100 4.38 -7.14 16.91
C LYS A 100 5.68 -7.58 16.24
N ASP A 101 5.71 -7.68 14.92
CA ASP A 101 6.94 -7.99 14.17
C ASP A 101 7.97 -6.86 14.39
N ALA A 102 7.56 -5.60 14.22
CA ALA A 102 8.40 -4.43 14.44
C ALA A 102 8.95 -4.34 15.87
N ALA A 103 8.17 -4.68 16.89
CA ALA A 103 8.61 -4.69 18.29
C ALA A 103 9.74 -5.70 18.59
N SER A 104 10.02 -6.63 17.67
CA SER A 104 11.17 -7.56 17.78
C SER A 104 12.50 -6.90 17.39
N PHE A 105 12.51 -5.74 16.78
CA PHE A 105 13.73 -5.03 16.35
C PHE A 105 14.22 -4.08 17.46
N PRO A 106 15.52 -4.08 17.76
CA PRO A 106 16.09 -3.29 18.87
C PRO A 106 15.89 -1.78 18.76
N ASP A 107 15.84 -1.27 17.54
CA ASP A 107 15.66 0.17 17.27
C ASP A 107 14.21 0.63 17.33
N THR A 108 13.27 -0.28 17.57
CA THR A 108 11.85 0.06 17.75
C THR A 108 11.64 0.70 19.12
N PRO A 109 10.95 1.84 19.22
CA PRO A 109 10.85 2.59 20.48
C PRO A 109 9.90 1.99 21.51
N TYR A 110 9.12 0.97 21.13
CA TYR A 110 8.10 0.32 21.96
C TYR A 110 8.29 -1.20 22.05
N THR A 111 7.59 -1.83 22.96
CA THR A 111 7.64 -3.26 23.27
C THR A 111 6.36 -3.99 22.83
N LEU A 112 6.37 -5.33 22.94
CA LEU A 112 5.16 -6.15 22.72
C LEU A 112 4.02 -5.81 23.71
N GLU A 113 4.35 -5.38 24.94
CA GLU A 113 3.37 -4.96 25.94
C GLU A 113 2.69 -3.65 25.50
N ASP A 114 3.47 -2.71 24.95
CA ASP A 114 2.94 -1.45 24.42
C ASP A 114 2.00 -1.71 23.24
N VAL A 115 2.33 -2.65 22.35
CA VAL A 115 1.43 -3.10 21.28
C VAL A 115 0.13 -3.70 21.85
N GLY A 116 0.22 -4.48 22.92
CA GLY A 116 -0.94 -5.05 23.63
C GLY A 116 -1.83 -4.01 24.30
N SER A 117 -1.31 -2.81 24.55
CA SER A 117 -2.04 -1.70 25.20
C SER A 117 -2.92 -0.90 24.23
N VAL A 118 -2.75 -1.07 22.92
CA VAL A 118 -3.50 -0.31 21.91
C VAL A 118 -4.99 -0.66 21.95
N ARG A 119 -5.85 0.37 22.06
CA ARG A 119 -7.30 0.23 22.11
C ARG A 119 -7.90 0.46 20.72
N TRP A 120 -8.14 -0.62 20.02
CA TRP A 120 -8.72 -0.58 18.69
C TRP A 120 -10.25 -0.47 18.73
N HIS A 121 -10.82 0.24 17.77
CA HIS A 121 -12.26 0.31 17.58
C HIS A 121 -12.59 0.33 16.08
N THR A 122 -13.41 -0.63 15.68
CA THR A 122 -14.00 -0.65 14.34
C THR A 122 -15.40 -0.06 14.40
N PRO A 123 -15.66 1.07 13.73
CA PRO A 123 -17.00 1.64 13.68
C PRO A 123 -18.05 0.65 13.14
N ASN A 124 -19.18 0.52 13.84
CA ASN A 124 -20.33 -0.32 13.45
C ASN A 124 -20.10 -1.84 13.36
N GLY A 125 -19.04 -2.38 13.97
CA GLY A 125 -18.79 -3.83 14.10
C GLY A 125 -18.50 -4.56 12.80
N ASP A 126 -19.26 -4.29 11.74
CA ASP A 126 -19.02 -4.69 10.34
C ASP A 126 -19.29 -3.47 9.48
N THR A 127 -18.25 -2.84 9.05
CA THR A 127 -18.21 -1.53 8.39
C THR A 127 -19.15 -1.48 7.19
N ARG A 128 -20.23 -0.77 7.30
CA ARG A 128 -20.88 -0.20 6.13
C ARG A 128 -20.06 1.01 5.71
N PHE A 129 -19.29 0.85 4.65
CA PHE A 129 -18.58 1.98 4.08
C PHE A 129 -19.57 3.08 3.69
N GLY A 130 -19.19 4.31 3.96
CA GLY A 130 -19.99 5.48 3.65
C GLY A 130 -20.98 5.92 4.73
N ASP A 131 -21.21 5.15 5.80
CA ASP A 131 -22.03 5.59 6.91
C ASP A 131 -21.21 6.49 7.86
N TYR A 132 -21.83 7.53 8.40
CA TYR A 132 -21.25 8.38 9.42
C TYR A 132 -21.23 7.70 10.79
N HIS A 133 -20.09 7.80 11.46
CA HIS A 133 -19.90 7.31 12.82
C HIS A 133 -19.53 8.49 13.74
N PRO A 134 -20.29 8.76 14.80
CA PRO A 134 -19.94 9.82 15.76
C PRO A 134 -18.73 9.40 16.59
N VAL A 135 -17.76 10.30 16.75
CA VAL A 135 -16.58 10.11 17.60
C VAL A 135 -16.52 11.10 18.75
N ASP A 136 -17.21 12.23 18.62
CA ASP A 136 -17.45 13.23 19.66
C ASP A 136 -18.74 14.01 19.31
N ASP A 137 -19.18 14.94 20.16
CA ASP A 137 -20.29 15.86 19.86
C ASP A 137 -19.96 16.67 18.60
N ASP A 138 -20.88 16.69 17.62
CA ASP A 138 -20.71 17.37 16.33
C ASP A 138 -19.43 16.98 15.53
N LEU A 139 -18.85 15.81 15.81
CA LEU A 139 -17.67 15.28 15.10
C LEU A 139 -17.94 13.85 14.64
N PHE A 140 -17.88 13.63 13.33
CA PHE A 140 -18.21 12.36 12.68
C PHE A 140 -17.10 11.91 11.74
N ILE A 141 -16.96 10.60 11.58
CA ILE A 141 -16.02 9.99 10.63
C ILE A 141 -16.75 9.05 9.68
N ARG A 142 -16.17 8.86 8.49
CA ARG A 142 -16.63 7.89 7.48
C ARG A 142 -15.42 7.23 6.85
N PHE A 143 -15.56 5.94 6.52
CA PHE A 143 -14.53 5.16 5.84
C PHE A 143 -14.98 4.77 4.44
N PHE A 144 -14.03 4.81 3.48
CA PHE A 144 -14.20 4.32 2.12
C PHE A 144 -12.98 3.48 1.73
N PRO A 145 -13.11 2.30 1.12
CA PRO A 145 -11.96 1.52 0.67
C PRO A 145 -11.05 2.35 -0.24
N SER A 146 -9.76 2.39 0.07
CA SER A 146 -8.78 3.09 -0.76
C SER A 146 -8.11 2.17 -1.80
N GLY A 147 -8.31 0.85 -1.71
CA GLY A 147 -7.81 -0.12 -2.69
C GLY A 147 -6.31 -0.41 -2.63
N HIS A 148 -5.60 0.14 -1.62
CA HIS A 148 -4.16 0.01 -1.49
C HIS A 148 -3.74 -1.36 -0.95
N ILE A 149 -4.19 -1.71 0.25
CA ILE A 149 -4.06 -3.05 0.86
C ILE A 149 -5.39 -3.45 1.50
N ILE A 150 -5.52 -4.70 1.90
CA ILE A 150 -6.72 -5.16 2.61
C ILE A 150 -6.94 -4.31 3.85
N GLY A 151 -8.15 -3.82 4.05
CA GLY A 151 -8.51 -2.96 5.18
C GLY A 151 -8.25 -1.47 4.97
N SER A 152 -7.46 -1.07 3.98
CA SER A 152 -7.11 0.34 3.75
C SER A 152 -8.32 1.20 3.37
N THR A 153 -8.38 2.40 3.95
CA THR A 153 -9.49 3.34 3.75
C THR A 153 -9.02 4.77 3.59
N SER A 154 -9.76 5.51 2.77
CA SER A 154 -9.83 6.96 2.87
C SER A 154 -10.81 7.33 3.99
N ILE A 155 -10.49 8.36 4.76
CA ILE A 155 -11.26 8.77 5.93
C ILE A 155 -11.79 10.18 5.73
N THR A 156 -13.11 10.37 5.78
CA THR A 156 -13.71 11.70 5.86
C THR A 156 -13.98 12.04 7.32
N VAL A 157 -13.55 13.21 7.73
CA VAL A 157 -13.89 13.84 9.01
C VAL A 157 -14.88 14.97 8.73
N LEU A 158 -16.03 14.94 9.40
CA LEU A 158 -17.10 15.94 9.30
C LEU A 158 -17.29 16.59 10.68
N TRP A 159 -17.30 17.91 10.73
CA TRP A 159 -17.56 18.66 11.97
C TRP A 159 -18.57 19.78 11.77
N GLY A 160 -19.19 20.17 12.87
CA GLY A 160 -20.25 21.18 12.93
C GLY A 160 -21.63 20.58 13.24
N PRO A 161 -22.57 21.39 13.74
CA PRO A 161 -23.87 20.90 14.18
C PRO A 161 -24.68 20.32 13.01
N PRO A 162 -25.40 19.21 13.23
CA PRO A 162 -26.27 18.63 12.20
C PRO A 162 -27.30 19.64 11.69
N GLY A 163 -27.35 19.86 10.38
CA GLY A 163 -28.23 20.83 9.74
C GLY A 163 -27.79 22.29 9.84
N GLY A 164 -26.61 22.55 10.42
CA GLY A 164 -25.94 23.85 10.44
C GLY A 164 -24.84 23.96 9.41
N ASP A 165 -23.88 24.86 9.64
CA ASP A 165 -22.70 25.03 8.79
C ASP A 165 -21.68 23.91 9.09
N GLN A 166 -21.80 22.79 8.39
CA GLN A 166 -20.91 21.65 8.50
C GLN A 166 -19.75 21.76 7.51
N ARG A 167 -18.56 21.36 7.97
CA ARG A 167 -17.35 21.28 7.14
C ARG A 167 -16.74 19.91 7.21
N SER A 168 -15.97 19.56 6.18
CA SER A 168 -15.36 18.25 6.09
C SER A 168 -13.99 18.29 5.42
N ILE A 169 -13.14 17.36 5.85
CA ILE A 169 -11.87 17.05 5.23
C ILE A 169 -11.79 15.55 4.94
N VAL A 170 -11.27 15.20 3.78
CA VAL A 170 -11.02 13.81 3.42
C VAL A 170 -9.51 13.54 3.37
N PHE A 171 -9.07 12.52 4.08
CA PHE A 171 -7.72 11.97 4.01
C PHE A 171 -7.75 10.79 3.06
N SER A 172 -6.96 10.84 1.99
CA SER A 172 -6.91 9.75 1.02
C SER A 172 -6.38 8.45 1.64
N GLY A 173 -5.50 8.55 2.63
CA GLY A 173 -4.55 7.49 2.93
C GLY A 173 -3.75 7.18 1.67
N ASP A 174 -3.20 5.99 1.56
CA ASP A 174 -2.60 5.52 0.33
C ASP A 174 -3.68 4.95 -0.59
N ILE A 175 -3.63 5.31 -1.87
CA ILE A 175 -4.64 4.95 -2.86
C ILE A 175 -4.11 3.82 -3.73
N GLY A 176 -4.89 2.77 -3.90
CA GLY A 176 -4.58 1.65 -4.77
C GLY A 176 -4.67 1.99 -6.26
N PRO A 177 -4.01 1.19 -7.12
CA PRO A 177 -4.01 1.41 -8.55
C PRO A 177 -5.35 1.03 -9.18
N GLY A 178 -5.74 1.82 -10.16
CA GLY A 178 -6.95 1.60 -10.95
C GLY A 178 -8.17 2.31 -10.39
N SER A 179 -9.29 2.04 -11.01
CA SER A 179 -10.59 2.62 -10.69
C SER A 179 -11.65 1.53 -10.63
N LYS A 180 -12.87 1.89 -10.23
CA LYS A 180 -14.05 1.01 -10.20
C LYS A 180 -14.27 0.23 -11.52
N ASP A 181 -13.85 0.78 -12.64
CA ASP A 181 -14.04 0.19 -13.97
C ASP A 181 -12.76 -0.47 -14.51
N HIS A 182 -11.60 -0.17 -13.95
CA HIS A 182 -10.29 -0.64 -14.37
C HIS A 182 -9.44 -1.04 -13.17
N GLU A 183 -9.87 -2.08 -12.45
CA GLU A 183 -9.06 -2.66 -11.37
C GLU A 183 -7.81 -3.32 -11.96
N VAL A 184 -6.67 -3.10 -11.31
CA VAL A 184 -5.36 -3.56 -11.77
C VAL A 184 -4.94 -4.82 -11.03
N LEU A 185 -5.11 -4.86 -9.72
CA LEU A 185 -4.71 -6.00 -8.88
C LEU A 185 -5.83 -7.05 -8.82
N PRO A 186 -5.49 -8.34 -8.78
CA PRO A 186 -6.49 -9.40 -8.96
C PRO A 186 -7.40 -9.61 -7.74
N LEU A 187 -6.91 -9.38 -6.53
CA LEU A 187 -7.62 -9.80 -5.32
C LEU A 187 -8.45 -8.70 -4.67
N LEU A 188 -8.00 -7.43 -4.72
CA LEU A 188 -8.65 -6.35 -3.99
C LEU A 188 -9.56 -5.50 -4.85
N CYS A 189 -10.63 -5.00 -4.24
CA CYS A 189 -11.46 -3.96 -4.84
C CYS A 189 -10.64 -2.68 -5.03
N SER A 190 -10.95 -1.93 -6.09
CA SER A 190 -10.39 -0.60 -6.33
C SER A 190 -10.83 0.41 -5.28
N SER A 191 -10.15 1.55 -5.25
CA SER A 191 -10.56 2.69 -4.43
C SER A 191 -12.00 3.10 -4.72
N GLN A 192 -12.72 3.45 -3.66
CA GLN A 192 -14.03 4.08 -3.74
C GLN A 192 -13.86 5.59 -3.53
N HIS A 193 -14.62 6.37 -4.29
CA HIS A 193 -14.59 7.82 -4.14
C HIS A 193 -15.45 8.23 -2.93
N PRO A 194 -14.88 8.95 -1.95
CA PRO A 194 -15.68 9.54 -0.88
C PRO A 194 -16.61 10.63 -1.43
N ALA A 195 -17.58 11.03 -0.62
CA ALA A 195 -18.42 12.19 -0.95
C ALA A 195 -17.58 13.48 -0.98
N PRO A 196 -18.02 14.52 -1.72
CA PRO A 196 -17.35 15.82 -1.75
C PRO A 196 -17.08 16.36 -0.34
N ALA A 197 -15.93 17.01 -0.16
CA ALA A 197 -15.48 17.61 1.08
C ALA A 197 -14.99 19.05 0.83
N ASN A 198 -14.85 19.86 1.89
CA ASN A 198 -14.28 21.20 1.76
C ASN A 198 -12.76 21.14 1.51
N PHE A 199 -12.10 20.13 2.09
CA PHE A 199 -10.67 19.94 2.04
C PHE A 199 -10.33 18.49 1.71
N ALA A 200 -9.18 18.28 1.06
CA ALA A 200 -8.61 16.95 0.86
C ALA A 200 -7.14 16.92 1.24
N VAL A 201 -6.70 15.84 1.86
CA VAL A 201 -5.29 15.47 1.99
C VAL A 201 -5.05 14.30 1.04
N LEU A 202 -4.23 14.51 0.02
CA LEU A 202 -4.01 13.55 -1.06
C LEU A 202 -2.57 13.06 -1.05
N GLU A 203 -2.37 11.73 -1.11
CA GLU A 203 -1.06 11.12 -1.31
C GLU A 203 -0.45 11.52 -2.66
N SER A 204 0.85 11.42 -2.79
CA SER A 204 1.57 11.78 -4.02
C SER A 204 2.74 10.84 -4.34
N THR A 205 2.73 9.62 -3.83
CA THR A 205 3.83 8.64 -3.97
C THR A 205 4.25 8.45 -5.43
N TYR A 206 3.30 8.33 -6.34
CA TYR A 206 3.55 8.24 -7.78
C TYR A 206 2.97 9.42 -8.57
N GLY A 207 2.99 10.59 -7.97
CA GLY A 207 2.51 11.81 -8.60
C GLY A 207 3.25 12.21 -9.89
N ASP A 208 4.44 11.66 -10.14
CA ASP A 208 5.24 11.87 -11.36
C ASP A 208 5.25 10.66 -12.31
N LYS A 209 4.42 9.64 -12.06
CA LYS A 209 4.40 8.40 -12.86
C LYS A 209 3.04 8.16 -13.48
N ASN A 210 3.05 7.87 -14.78
CA ASN A 210 1.91 7.33 -15.51
C ASN A 210 2.38 6.10 -16.28
N ARG A 211 2.14 4.92 -15.69
CA ARG A 211 2.34 3.67 -16.41
C ARG A 211 1.16 3.44 -17.33
N CYS A 212 1.42 3.12 -18.59
CA CYS A 212 0.34 2.81 -19.53
C CYS A 212 -0.45 1.55 -19.09
N VAL A 213 -1.68 1.43 -19.55
CA VAL A 213 -2.56 0.29 -19.20
C VAL A 213 -1.89 -1.04 -19.57
N GLU A 214 -1.18 -1.08 -20.70
CA GLU A 214 -0.44 -2.27 -21.18
C GLU A 214 0.67 -2.69 -20.22
N GLN A 215 1.29 -1.75 -19.50
CA GLN A 215 2.33 -2.06 -18.51
C GLN A 215 1.75 -2.60 -17.19
N ARG A 216 0.53 -2.18 -16.82
CA ARG A 216 -0.17 -2.54 -15.59
C ARG A 216 -1.16 -3.69 -15.76
N SER A 217 -1.48 -4.07 -16.99
CA SER A 217 -2.48 -5.10 -17.26
C SER A 217 -2.13 -6.44 -16.59
N PRO A 218 -3.13 -7.25 -16.23
CA PRO A 218 -2.92 -8.60 -15.71
C PRO A 218 -2.03 -9.44 -16.63
N GLU A 219 -2.22 -9.30 -17.93
CA GLU A 219 -1.41 -10.02 -18.93
C GLU A 219 0.05 -9.58 -18.91
N ALA A 220 0.33 -8.29 -18.79
CA ALA A 220 1.69 -7.78 -18.70
C ALA A 220 2.42 -8.30 -17.44
N ARG A 221 1.73 -8.35 -16.28
CA ARG A 221 2.28 -8.95 -15.07
C ARG A 221 2.60 -10.43 -15.27
N ARG A 222 1.63 -11.19 -15.78
CA ARG A 222 1.80 -12.62 -16.05
C ARG A 222 2.87 -12.92 -17.08
N ASN A 223 3.05 -12.08 -18.11
CA ASN A 223 4.12 -12.25 -19.08
C ASN A 223 5.50 -12.11 -18.45
N ARG A 224 5.67 -11.18 -17.49
CA ARG A 224 6.93 -11.06 -16.72
C ARG A 224 7.18 -12.29 -15.86
N LEU A 225 6.14 -12.83 -15.23
CA LEU A 225 6.25 -14.08 -14.47
C LEU A 225 6.53 -15.28 -15.37
N ARG A 226 5.87 -15.41 -16.54
CA ARG A 226 6.17 -16.49 -17.51
C ARG A 226 7.63 -16.45 -17.95
N ALA A 227 8.15 -15.27 -18.31
CA ALA A 227 9.56 -15.12 -18.67
C ALA A 227 10.52 -15.50 -17.53
N LEU A 228 10.10 -15.32 -16.26
CA LEU A 228 10.84 -15.79 -15.09
C LEU A 228 10.76 -17.32 -14.99
N LEU A 229 9.57 -17.92 -15.15
CA LEU A 229 9.38 -19.38 -15.08
C LEU A 229 10.13 -20.10 -16.22
N ASP A 230 10.06 -19.58 -17.44
CA ASP A 230 10.79 -20.12 -18.59
C ASP A 230 12.31 -20.11 -18.32
N ARG A 231 12.83 -19.01 -17.78
CA ARG A 231 14.25 -18.90 -17.42
C ARG A 231 14.66 -19.92 -16.33
N VAL A 232 13.78 -20.18 -15.37
CA VAL A 232 13.99 -21.18 -14.30
C VAL A 232 14.05 -22.59 -14.90
N LEU A 233 13.14 -22.91 -15.81
CA LEU A 233 13.13 -24.21 -16.52
C LEU A 233 14.39 -24.41 -17.37
N GLU A 234 14.77 -23.42 -18.19
CA GLU A 234 15.94 -23.47 -19.05
C GLU A 234 17.23 -23.67 -18.27
N SER A 235 17.38 -22.99 -17.12
CA SER A 235 18.61 -23.04 -16.34
C SER A 235 18.65 -24.18 -15.31
N ASN A 236 17.53 -24.86 -15.08
CA ASN A 236 17.32 -25.74 -13.92
C ASN A 236 17.74 -25.05 -12.61
N GLY A 237 17.43 -23.75 -12.51
CA GLY A 237 17.84 -22.87 -11.43
C GLY A 237 16.75 -22.58 -10.44
N THR A 238 17.03 -21.61 -9.56
CA THR A 238 16.08 -21.09 -8.57
C THR A 238 15.84 -19.61 -8.80
N ALA A 239 14.57 -19.20 -8.90
CA ALA A 239 14.19 -17.79 -8.84
C ALA A 239 13.80 -17.41 -7.42
N ALA A 240 14.43 -16.36 -6.89
CA ALA A 240 14.07 -15.71 -5.63
C ALA A 240 13.22 -14.48 -5.91
N ILE A 241 11.95 -14.53 -5.55
CA ILE A 241 11.05 -13.37 -5.61
C ILE A 241 10.95 -12.78 -4.22
N THR A 242 11.40 -11.53 -4.05
CA THR A 242 11.21 -10.81 -2.79
C THR A 242 9.98 -9.91 -2.87
N ALA A 243 9.12 -9.98 -1.87
CA ALA A 243 7.87 -9.23 -1.81
C ALA A 243 7.57 -8.74 -0.38
N PHE A 244 6.80 -7.67 -0.25
CA PHE A 244 6.20 -7.30 1.03
C PHE A 244 5.15 -8.33 1.43
N ALA A 245 5.02 -8.58 2.73
CA ALA A 245 4.12 -9.59 3.26
C ALA A 245 2.64 -9.30 2.98
N VAL A 246 2.28 -8.01 2.94
CA VAL A 246 0.90 -7.54 2.72
C VAL A 246 0.67 -7.14 1.28
N GLY A 247 -0.40 -7.60 0.67
CA GLY A 247 -0.87 -7.27 -0.68
C GLY A 247 -0.06 -7.95 -1.77
N ARG A 248 1.17 -7.52 -2.00
CA ARG A 248 2.01 -7.94 -3.12
C ARG A 248 2.29 -9.44 -3.17
N THR A 249 2.57 -10.07 -2.04
CA THR A 249 2.77 -11.52 -1.95
C THR A 249 1.54 -12.28 -2.41
N GLN A 250 0.35 -11.85 -1.98
CA GLN A 250 -0.92 -12.48 -2.32
C GLN A 250 -1.23 -12.38 -3.82
N ASP A 251 -1.00 -11.21 -4.43
CA ASP A 251 -1.21 -10.99 -5.86
C ASP A 251 -0.24 -11.81 -6.73
N ILE A 252 1.04 -11.91 -6.33
CA ILE A 252 2.04 -12.76 -7.00
C ILE A 252 1.64 -14.24 -6.89
N MET A 253 1.20 -14.68 -5.72
CA MET A 253 0.71 -16.06 -5.53
C MET A 253 -0.47 -16.35 -6.46
N PHE A 254 -1.42 -15.44 -6.57
CA PHE A 254 -2.55 -15.58 -7.47
C PHE A 254 -2.11 -15.70 -8.95
N ASP A 255 -1.29 -14.78 -9.43
CA ASP A 255 -0.83 -14.78 -10.83
C ASP A 255 -0.02 -16.04 -11.16
N LEU A 256 0.82 -16.54 -10.25
CA LEU A 256 1.54 -17.81 -10.44
C LEU A 256 0.60 -19.01 -10.50
N HIS A 257 -0.39 -19.09 -9.62
CA HIS A 257 -1.43 -20.15 -9.68
C HIS A 257 -2.20 -20.08 -11.01
N HIS A 258 -2.59 -18.87 -11.45
CA HIS A 258 -3.28 -18.66 -12.71
C HIS A 258 -2.44 -19.15 -13.90
N ILE A 259 -1.15 -18.83 -13.94
CA ILE A 259 -0.24 -19.29 -15.01
C ILE A 259 -0.16 -20.81 -15.03
N VAL A 260 0.10 -21.43 -13.89
CA VAL A 260 0.26 -22.89 -13.81
C VAL A 260 -1.07 -23.62 -14.09
N ALA A 261 -2.20 -23.09 -13.64
CA ALA A 261 -3.51 -23.68 -13.94
C ALA A 261 -3.84 -23.67 -15.44
N ASN A 262 -3.36 -22.67 -16.18
CA ASN A 262 -3.56 -22.54 -17.64
C ASN A 262 -2.49 -23.24 -18.49
N ALA A 263 -1.34 -23.61 -17.91
CA ALA A 263 -0.25 -24.33 -18.62
C ALA A 263 0.42 -25.36 -17.70
N PRO A 264 -0.33 -26.35 -17.17
CA PRO A 264 0.17 -27.30 -16.17
C PRO A 264 1.28 -28.20 -16.74
N ASP A 265 1.23 -28.57 -18.01
CA ASP A 265 2.25 -29.38 -18.66
C ASP A 265 3.59 -28.67 -18.80
N GLN A 266 3.56 -27.35 -18.92
CA GLN A 266 4.78 -26.52 -19.06
C GLN A 266 5.38 -26.18 -17.68
N TYR A 267 4.58 -25.75 -16.71
CA TYR A 267 5.08 -25.19 -15.47
C TYR A 267 4.85 -26.08 -14.24
N GLY A 268 4.10 -27.16 -14.36
CA GLY A 268 3.75 -28.02 -13.23
C GLY A 268 4.91 -28.77 -12.57
N ALA A 269 6.06 -28.88 -13.25
CA ALA A 269 7.27 -29.48 -12.72
C ALA A 269 8.11 -28.54 -11.82
N ILE A 270 7.78 -27.25 -11.78
CA ILE A 270 8.47 -26.26 -10.94
C ILE A 270 8.06 -26.44 -9.49
N ASP A 271 9.03 -26.43 -8.59
CA ASP A 271 8.82 -26.47 -7.14
C ASP A 271 8.60 -25.03 -6.61
N PHE A 272 7.40 -24.74 -6.13
CA PHE A 272 7.03 -23.43 -5.59
C PHE A 272 7.09 -23.46 -4.06
N VAL A 273 7.92 -22.61 -3.49
CA VAL A 273 8.17 -22.51 -2.04
C VAL A 273 7.76 -21.14 -1.55
N LEU A 274 6.98 -21.08 -0.47
CA LEU A 274 6.72 -19.89 0.30
C LEU A 274 7.55 -19.95 1.58
N ASP A 275 8.50 -19.02 1.71
CA ASP A 275 9.28 -18.85 2.95
C ASP A 275 9.01 -17.47 3.52
N SER A 276 7.89 -17.34 4.23
CA SER A 276 7.48 -16.10 4.89
C SER A 276 6.42 -16.38 5.96
N PRO A 277 6.79 -16.50 7.23
CA PRO A 277 5.83 -16.63 8.33
C PRO A 277 4.83 -15.47 8.39
N SER A 278 5.30 -14.23 8.18
CA SER A 278 4.42 -13.05 8.17
C SER A 278 3.43 -13.09 7.01
N ALA A 279 3.84 -13.52 5.81
CA ALA A 279 2.90 -13.64 4.69
C ALA A 279 1.84 -14.73 4.93
N LEU A 280 2.17 -15.83 5.62
CA LEU A 280 1.18 -16.85 6.01
C LEU A 280 0.11 -16.25 6.95
N ALA A 281 0.54 -15.49 7.96
CA ALA A 281 -0.40 -14.81 8.86
C ALA A 281 -1.27 -13.78 8.11
N VAL A 282 -0.67 -13.03 7.17
CA VAL A 282 -1.40 -12.10 6.31
C VAL A 282 -2.39 -12.81 5.40
N ASN A 283 -2.04 -14.00 4.86
CA ASN A 283 -2.97 -14.81 4.05
C ASN A 283 -4.25 -15.16 4.82
N ASP A 284 -4.10 -15.57 6.09
CA ASP A 284 -5.25 -15.90 6.95
C ASP A 284 -6.15 -14.68 7.20
N ILE A 285 -5.54 -13.50 7.47
CA ILE A 285 -6.29 -12.24 7.63
C ILE A 285 -7.01 -11.89 6.33
N THR A 286 -6.30 -11.96 5.21
CA THR A 286 -6.84 -11.66 3.87
C THR A 286 -8.03 -12.57 3.55
N LEU A 287 -7.91 -13.86 3.77
CA LEU A 287 -9.02 -14.82 3.52
C LEU A 287 -10.24 -14.52 4.39
N ARG A 288 -10.06 -14.22 5.69
CA ARG A 288 -11.17 -13.83 6.55
C ARG A 288 -11.86 -12.56 6.03
N ALA A 289 -11.08 -11.60 5.57
CA ALA A 289 -11.61 -10.36 5.01
C ALA A 289 -12.37 -10.58 3.69
N LEU A 290 -11.80 -11.34 2.75
CA LEU A 290 -12.43 -11.63 1.45
C LEU A 290 -13.76 -12.41 1.60
N ARG A 291 -13.90 -13.21 2.66
CA ARG A 291 -15.15 -13.94 2.98
C ARG A 291 -16.26 -13.05 3.55
N LYS A 292 -15.93 -11.84 4.03
CA LYS A 292 -16.95 -10.90 4.51
C LYS A 292 -17.82 -10.43 3.36
N THR A 293 -19.12 -10.57 3.54
CA THR A 293 -20.12 -10.19 2.55
C THR A 293 -21.09 -9.17 3.14
N GLN A 294 -21.49 -8.23 2.29
CA GLN A 294 -22.56 -7.28 2.61
C GLN A 294 -23.79 -7.59 1.76
N THR A 295 -24.98 -7.53 2.37
CA THR A 295 -26.24 -7.68 1.66
C THR A 295 -26.94 -6.33 1.54
N VAL A 296 -27.19 -5.89 0.32
CA VAL A 296 -27.97 -4.67 0.06
C VAL A 296 -29.43 -4.92 0.38
N GLN A 297 -29.95 -4.28 1.40
CA GLN A 297 -31.32 -4.49 1.92
C GLN A 297 -32.41 -4.34 0.87
N HIS A 298 -32.29 -3.37 -0.05
CA HIS A 298 -33.33 -3.12 -1.08
C HIS A 298 -33.32 -4.11 -2.25
N THR A 299 -32.21 -4.80 -2.49
CA THR A 299 -32.07 -5.72 -3.64
C THR A 299 -31.87 -7.17 -3.23
N GLY A 300 -31.59 -7.44 -1.95
CA GLY A 300 -31.20 -8.76 -1.45
C GLY A 300 -29.87 -9.30 -2.04
N LYS A 301 -29.15 -8.48 -2.79
CA LYS A 301 -27.88 -8.88 -3.42
C LYS A 301 -26.77 -8.85 -2.39
N THR A 302 -26.01 -9.94 -2.35
CA THR A 302 -24.83 -10.10 -1.51
C THR A 302 -23.56 -9.94 -2.35
N PHE A 303 -22.60 -9.17 -1.89
CA PHE A 303 -21.28 -9.02 -2.52
C PHE A 303 -20.18 -9.04 -1.46
N SER A 304 -18.99 -9.45 -1.84
CA SER A 304 -17.84 -9.37 -0.93
C SER A 304 -17.40 -7.91 -0.77
N THR A 305 -17.09 -7.53 0.46
CA THR A 305 -16.68 -6.16 0.79
C THR A 305 -15.36 -5.78 0.15
N TRP A 306 -14.40 -6.71 0.14
CA TRP A 306 -13.02 -6.44 -0.26
C TRP A 306 -12.60 -7.09 -1.58
N LEU A 307 -13.38 -8.04 -2.08
CA LEU A 307 -13.02 -8.81 -3.28
C LEU A 307 -13.19 -7.95 -4.54
N GLY A 308 -12.13 -7.83 -5.32
CA GLY A 308 -12.11 -7.07 -6.55
C GLY A 308 -12.92 -7.71 -7.67
N LYS A 309 -13.50 -6.90 -8.55
CA LYS A 309 -14.19 -7.36 -9.76
C LYS A 309 -13.22 -7.92 -10.80
N GLN A 310 -11.95 -7.53 -10.74
CA GLN A 310 -10.93 -8.03 -11.65
C GLN A 310 -10.78 -9.54 -11.54
N LEU A 311 -10.82 -10.09 -10.32
CA LEU A 311 -10.81 -11.53 -10.10
C LEU A 311 -11.92 -12.24 -10.90
N PHE A 312 -13.14 -11.71 -10.87
CA PHE A 312 -14.27 -12.29 -11.60
C PHE A 312 -14.10 -12.22 -13.11
N ARG A 313 -13.56 -11.10 -13.62
CA ARG A 313 -13.26 -10.94 -15.06
C ARG A 313 -12.19 -11.92 -15.52
N GLU A 314 -11.14 -12.11 -14.73
CA GLU A 314 -10.03 -13.04 -15.05
C GLU A 314 -10.44 -14.50 -15.01
N LEU A 315 -11.48 -14.83 -14.25
CA LEU A 315 -12.00 -16.18 -14.08
C LEU A 315 -13.26 -16.46 -14.93
N ASP A 316 -13.70 -15.48 -15.72
CA ASP A 316 -14.97 -15.56 -16.47
C ASP A 316 -16.17 -15.90 -15.57
N LEU A 317 -16.25 -15.24 -14.41
CA LEU A 317 -17.30 -15.40 -13.40
C LEU A 317 -18.14 -14.14 -13.28
N ASP A 318 -19.42 -14.29 -12.90
CA ASP A 318 -20.32 -13.18 -12.61
C ASP A 318 -20.30 -12.83 -11.11
N HIS A 319 -19.78 -11.67 -10.75
CA HIS A 319 -19.74 -11.17 -9.37
C HIS A 319 -21.13 -10.97 -8.73
N LYS A 320 -22.21 -11.02 -9.50
CA LYS A 320 -23.60 -10.96 -9.03
C LYS A 320 -24.22 -12.34 -8.80
N ASN A 321 -23.57 -13.41 -9.27
CA ASN A 321 -24.03 -14.78 -9.11
C ASN A 321 -23.43 -15.39 -7.83
N ALA A 322 -24.29 -15.82 -6.92
CA ALA A 322 -23.85 -16.39 -5.64
C ALA A 322 -23.00 -17.69 -5.79
N GLY A 323 -23.21 -18.47 -6.86
CA GLY A 323 -22.40 -19.64 -7.18
C GLY A 323 -21.00 -19.26 -7.61
N ASP A 324 -20.88 -18.23 -8.45
CA ASP A 324 -19.61 -17.71 -8.94
C ASP A 324 -18.82 -17.01 -7.84
N VAL A 325 -19.48 -16.28 -6.95
CA VAL A 325 -18.85 -15.70 -5.75
C VAL A 325 -18.24 -16.81 -4.88
N ARG A 326 -18.96 -17.92 -4.65
CA ARG A 326 -18.41 -19.08 -3.92
C ARG A 326 -17.21 -19.70 -4.64
N SER A 327 -17.25 -19.78 -5.97
CA SER A 327 -16.13 -20.30 -6.76
C SER A 327 -14.91 -19.38 -6.68
N ALA A 328 -15.09 -18.07 -6.78
CA ALA A 328 -14.03 -17.07 -6.61
C ALA A 328 -13.37 -17.16 -5.22
N LEU A 329 -14.18 -17.24 -4.16
CA LEU A 329 -13.67 -17.41 -2.79
C LEU A 329 -12.95 -18.76 -2.60
N ALA A 330 -13.41 -19.84 -3.23
CA ALA A 330 -12.73 -21.13 -3.18
C ALA A 330 -11.37 -21.08 -3.92
N ILE A 331 -11.24 -20.29 -4.98
CA ILE A 331 -9.95 -20.03 -5.63
C ILE A 331 -9.03 -19.23 -4.70
N CYS A 332 -9.51 -18.19 -4.04
CA CYS A 332 -8.73 -17.47 -3.04
C CYS A 332 -8.24 -18.42 -1.91
N GLU A 333 -9.10 -19.32 -1.44
CA GLU A 333 -8.74 -20.35 -0.48
C GLU A 333 -7.66 -21.29 -1.00
N MET A 334 -7.75 -21.71 -2.27
CA MET A 334 -6.75 -22.55 -2.93
C MET A 334 -5.39 -21.87 -3.02
N VAL A 335 -5.38 -20.57 -3.30
CA VAL A 335 -4.17 -19.76 -3.47
C VAL A 335 -3.53 -19.44 -2.11
N LEU A 336 -4.32 -18.98 -1.14
CA LEU A 336 -3.83 -18.36 0.10
C LEU A 336 -4.00 -19.26 1.33
N GLY A 337 -4.93 -20.22 1.29
CA GLY A 337 -5.40 -20.92 2.46
C GLY A 337 -4.67 -22.20 2.80
N ALA A 338 -4.90 -22.66 4.02
CA ALA A 338 -4.45 -23.94 4.54
C ALA A 338 -5.45 -25.07 4.28
N ASP A 339 -6.78 -24.79 4.29
CA ASP A 339 -7.83 -25.81 4.05
C ASP A 339 -8.14 -25.98 2.55
N ARG A 340 -7.20 -26.59 1.87
CA ARG A 340 -7.28 -26.85 0.43
C ARG A 340 -8.23 -27.99 0.06
N VAL A 341 -8.66 -28.82 1.03
CA VAL A 341 -9.56 -29.95 0.79
C VAL A 341 -10.98 -29.46 0.50
N ALA A 342 -11.50 -28.52 1.31
CA ALA A 342 -12.82 -27.93 1.08
C ALA A 342 -12.84 -27.14 -0.24
N ALA A 343 -11.82 -26.34 -0.52
CA ALA A 343 -11.68 -25.62 -1.77
C ALA A 343 -11.67 -26.56 -2.98
N THR A 344 -10.88 -27.63 -2.95
CA THR A 344 -10.84 -28.64 -4.04
C THR A 344 -12.21 -29.23 -4.31
N ARG A 345 -13.02 -29.53 -3.27
CA ARG A 345 -14.38 -30.07 -3.43
C ARG A 345 -15.29 -29.08 -4.15
N ILE A 346 -15.24 -27.80 -3.81
CA ILE A 346 -16.05 -26.76 -4.48
C ILE A 346 -15.62 -26.61 -5.94
N LEU A 347 -14.30 -26.53 -6.18
CA LEU A 347 -13.75 -26.29 -7.51
C LEU A 347 -13.91 -27.48 -8.45
N SER A 348 -13.98 -28.71 -7.95
CA SER A 348 -14.19 -29.92 -8.78
C SER A 348 -15.49 -29.90 -9.58
N GLY A 349 -16.49 -29.16 -9.10
CA GLY A 349 -17.78 -28.97 -9.79
C GLY A 349 -17.77 -27.82 -10.82
N ASN A 350 -16.72 -27.00 -10.88
CA ASN A 350 -16.62 -25.87 -11.80
C ASN A 350 -15.62 -26.16 -12.93
N PRO A 351 -16.06 -26.18 -14.21
CA PRO A 351 -15.18 -26.50 -15.35
C PRO A 351 -13.96 -25.59 -15.47
N VAL A 352 -14.11 -24.29 -15.17
CA VAL A 352 -13.04 -23.28 -15.26
C VAL A 352 -12.05 -23.44 -14.12
N ALA A 353 -12.53 -23.75 -12.92
CA ALA A 353 -11.73 -23.75 -11.71
C ALA A 353 -11.11 -25.11 -11.35
N ARG A 354 -11.52 -26.21 -11.99
CA ARG A 354 -11.00 -27.56 -11.67
C ARG A 354 -9.51 -27.76 -11.94
N ALA A 355 -8.88 -26.89 -12.73
CA ALA A 355 -7.44 -26.91 -12.98
C ALA A 355 -6.63 -26.27 -11.85
N TRP A 356 -7.26 -25.51 -10.96
CA TRP A 356 -6.60 -24.86 -9.84
C TRP A 356 -6.27 -25.90 -8.76
N ARG A 357 -4.99 -25.92 -8.38
CA ARG A 357 -4.44 -26.84 -7.37
C ARG A 357 -3.56 -26.08 -6.41
N PRO A 358 -3.31 -26.58 -5.18
CA PRO A 358 -2.30 -26.02 -4.31
C PRO A 358 -0.96 -25.97 -5.02
N LEU A 359 -0.38 -24.80 -5.13
CA LEU A 359 0.90 -24.61 -5.81
C LEU A 359 2.06 -24.51 -4.81
N PHE A 360 1.91 -23.61 -3.83
CA PHE A 360 2.96 -23.36 -2.87
C PHE A 360 2.97 -24.38 -1.73
N ARG A 361 4.17 -24.83 -1.37
CA ARG A 361 4.45 -25.46 -0.09
C ARG A 361 5.21 -24.48 0.80
N VAL A 362 5.11 -24.62 2.10
CA VAL A 362 5.85 -23.82 3.08
C VAL A 362 7.24 -24.42 3.27
N ALA A 363 8.25 -23.58 3.40
CA ALA A 363 9.60 -24.04 3.76
C ALA A 363 9.60 -24.53 5.24
N GLU A 364 9.88 -25.81 5.45
CA GLU A 364 9.96 -26.41 6.80
C GLU A 364 11.34 -26.16 7.43
N ASP A 365 12.41 -26.42 6.69
CA ASP A 365 13.80 -26.13 7.06
C ASP A 365 14.47 -25.31 5.96
N ARG A 366 14.60 -24.00 6.20
CA ARG A 366 15.22 -23.06 5.25
C ARG A 366 16.63 -23.43 4.86
N ASN A 367 17.43 -23.90 5.80
CA ASN A 367 18.84 -24.25 5.53
C ASN A 367 18.93 -25.48 4.63
N GLU A 368 18.06 -26.47 4.83
CA GLU A 368 17.98 -27.62 3.94
C GLU A 368 17.48 -27.22 2.56
N GLU A 369 16.46 -26.37 2.49
CA GLU A 369 15.96 -25.86 1.22
C GLU A 369 17.04 -25.11 0.42
N ILE A 370 17.87 -24.30 1.10
CA ILE A 370 19.01 -23.61 0.46
C ILE A 370 20.05 -24.61 -0.04
N ARG A 371 20.38 -25.66 0.73
CA ARG A 371 21.32 -26.71 0.30
C ARG A 371 20.84 -27.47 -0.93
N GLN A 372 19.54 -27.63 -1.09
CA GLN A 372 18.92 -28.33 -2.21
C GLN A 372 18.71 -27.46 -3.48
N THR A 373 19.18 -26.21 -3.47
CA THR A 373 19.07 -25.34 -4.66
C THR A 373 19.86 -25.91 -5.84
N GLY A 374 19.26 -25.87 -7.03
CA GLY A 374 19.84 -26.37 -8.27
C GLY A 374 19.63 -27.86 -8.55
N ASN A 375 18.93 -28.60 -7.69
CA ASN A 375 18.53 -29.98 -7.94
C ASN A 375 17.30 -30.08 -8.85
N ARG A 376 16.47 -29.05 -8.89
CA ARG A 376 15.26 -28.93 -9.72
C ARG A 376 14.90 -27.46 -9.94
N PRO A 377 14.12 -27.16 -11.00
CA PRO A 377 13.56 -25.82 -11.21
C PRO A 377 12.74 -25.40 -10.00
N ARG A 378 13.00 -24.20 -9.46
CA ARG A 378 12.34 -23.74 -8.24
C ARG A 378 12.01 -22.25 -8.27
N VAL A 379 10.90 -21.88 -7.69
CA VAL A 379 10.55 -20.50 -7.35
C VAL A 379 10.39 -20.39 -5.84
N VAL A 380 11.11 -19.47 -5.21
CA VAL A 380 10.97 -19.14 -3.79
C VAL A 380 10.40 -17.74 -3.67
N LEU A 381 9.22 -17.64 -3.07
CA LEU A 381 8.61 -16.36 -2.72
C LEU A 381 8.87 -16.09 -1.24
N MET A 382 9.47 -14.92 -0.94
CA MET A 382 9.95 -14.62 0.39
C MET A 382 9.78 -13.16 0.79
N THR A 383 9.72 -12.87 2.07
CA THR A 383 9.91 -11.53 2.66
C THR A 383 11.35 -11.38 3.18
N SER A 384 11.96 -10.18 3.31
CA SER A 384 11.36 -8.86 3.14
C SER A 384 11.40 -8.40 1.68
N GLY A 385 10.51 -7.46 1.34
CA GLY A 385 10.43 -6.91 -0.02
C GLY A 385 11.70 -6.19 -0.49
N MET A 386 12.44 -5.55 0.43
CA MET A 386 13.72 -4.88 0.15
C MET A 386 14.94 -5.83 0.28
N GLY A 387 14.73 -7.06 0.77
CA GLY A 387 15.77 -8.07 0.87
C GLY A 387 16.72 -7.92 2.05
N ASP A 388 16.52 -6.96 2.96
CA ASP A 388 17.47 -6.63 4.03
C ASP A 388 17.39 -7.58 5.24
N GLY A 389 16.26 -8.24 5.43
CA GLY A 389 16.01 -9.05 6.61
C GLY A 389 15.15 -10.29 6.35
N GLY A 390 14.73 -10.96 7.41
CA GLY A 390 13.88 -12.13 7.37
C GLY A 390 14.44 -13.28 6.52
N PRO A 391 13.59 -14.07 5.87
CA PRO A 391 14.03 -15.15 4.99
C PRO A 391 14.98 -14.72 3.87
N ALA A 392 14.78 -13.52 3.29
CA ALA A 392 15.60 -13.01 2.21
C ALA A 392 17.09 -12.90 2.57
N ALA A 393 17.41 -12.52 3.81
CA ALA A 393 18.78 -12.41 4.30
C ALA A 393 19.55 -13.74 4.29
N HIS A 394 18.84 -14.87 4.27
CA HIS A 394 19.43 -16.20 4.20
C HIS A 394 19.49 -16.76 2.78
N TRP A 395 18.45 -16.53 1.97
CA TRP A 395 18.37 -17.03 0.61
C TRP A 395 19.27 -16.26 -0.36
N LEU A 396 19.20 -14.93 -0.35
CA LEU A 396 19.87 -14.09 -1.36
C LEU A 396 21.39 -14.27 -1.41
N PRO A 397 22.13 -14.35 -0.27
CA PRO A 397 23.58 -14.55 -0.31
C PRO A 397 24.01 -15.83 -1.02
N SER A 398 23.23 -16.92 -0.85
CA SER A 398 23.51 -18.20 -1.50
C SER A 398 23.15 -18.20 -2.97
N LEU A 399 21.94 -17.71 -3.31
CA LEU A 399 21.45 -17.75 -4.69
C LEU A 399 22.22 -16.83 -5.62
N ALA A 400 22.66 -15.66 -5.13
CA ALA A 400 23.33 -14.64 -5.92
C ALA A 400 24.66 -15.10 -6.53
N ARG A 401 25.35 -16.10 -5.95
CA ARG A 401 26.65 -16.60 -6.41
C ARG A 401 26.56 -17.53 -7.62
N HIS A 402 25.37 -17.96 -8.03
CA HIS A 402 25.20 -18.95 -9.08
C HIS A 402 24.51 -18.38 -10.32
N PRO A 403 25.11 -18.50 -11.52
CA PRO A 403 24.58 -17.88 -12.75
C PRO A 403 23.28 -18.53 -13.27
N ARG A 404 22.93 -19.72 -12.77
CA ARG A 404 21.65 -20.38 -13.10
C ARG A 404 20.46 -19.78 -12.37
N ASN A 405 20.72 -19.04 -11.28
CA ASN A 405 19.68 -18.48 -10.44
C ASN A 405 19.28 -17.09 -10.90
N LEU A 406 18.08 -16.67 -10.46
CA LEU A 406 17.49 -15.37 -10.75
C LEU A 406 17.00 -14.73 -9.46
N ILE A 407 17.29 -13.43 -9.30
CA ILE A 407 16.77 -12.61 -8.19
C ILE A 407 15.80 -11.61 -8.78
N ALA A 408 14.57 -11.64 -8.30
CA ALA A 408 13.45 -10.86 -8.82
C ALA A 408 12.77 -10.04 -7.72
N PRO A 409 13.28 -8.84 -7.36
CA PRO A 409 12.56 -7.92 -6.50
C PRO A 409 11.24 -7.48 -7.14
N SER A 410 10.16 -7.45 -6.35
CA SER A 410 8.82 -7.21 -6.87
C SER A 410 8.34 -5.76 -6.74
N GLY A 411 9.21 -4.78 -6.88
CA GLY A 411 8.86 -3.37 -6.85
C GLY A 411 9.99 -2.46 -6.43
N TYR A 412 9.66 -1.25 -6.01
CA TYR A 412 10.65 -0.28 -5.58
C TYR A 412 11.49 -0.83 -4.42
N CYS A 413 12.80 -0.66 -4.54
CA CYS A 413 13.76 -0.95 -3.48
C CYS A 413 14.67 0.27 -3.30
N ALA A 414 14.84 0.71 -2.05
CA ALA A 414 15.76 1.81 -1.75
C ALA A 414 17.18 1.48 -2.23
N PRO A 415 17.93 2.41 -2.85
CA PRO A 415 19.26 2.12 -3.39
C PRO A 415 20.24 1.55 -2.36
N SER A 416 20.07 1.88 -1.07
CA SER A 416 20.87 1.37 0.05
C SER A 416 20.52 -0.06 0.46
N SER A 417 19.31 -0.53 0.14
CA SER A 417 18.83 -1.87 0.51
C SER A 417 19.53 -2.97 -0.30
N ALA A 418 19.44 -4.22 0.18
CA ALA A 418 20.00 -5.38 -0.50
C ALA A 418 19.44 -5.51 -1.93
N CYS A 419 18.12 -5.50 -2.09
CA CYS A 419 17.49 -5.56 -3.41
C CYS A 419 17.79 -4.32 -4.27
N GLY A 420 17.96 -3.14 -3.67
CA GLY A 420 18.40 -1.94 -4.39
C GLY A 420 19.79 -2.10 -4.99
N LYS A 421 20.73 -2.69 -4.26
CA LYS A 421 22.07 -3.02 -4.76
C LYS A 421 22.04 -4.08 -5.88
N PHE A 422 21.18 -5.11 -5.76
CA PHE A 422 20.95 -6.08 -6.84
C PHE A 422 20.38 -5.38 -8.08
N LEU A 423 19.39 -4.54 -7.96
CA LEU A 423 18.84 -3.78 -9.09
C LEU A 423 19.88 -2.83 -9.71
N GLY A 424 20.77 -2.27 -8.89
CA GLY A 424 21.88 -1.44 -9.37
C GLY A 424 22.86 -2.15 -10.30
N VAL A 425 22.87 -3.48 -10.33
CA VAL A 425 23.68 -4.29 -11.26
C VAL A 425 22.87 -5.04 -12.32
N MET A 426 21.56 -4.80 -12.41
CA MET A 426 20.65 -5.51 -13.31
C MET A 426 21.13 -5.50 -14.77
N ASN A 427 21.60 -4.34 -15.24
CA ASN A 427 22.07 -4.16 -16.64
C ASN A 427 23.59 -4.18 -16.76
N SER A 428 24.33 -4.52 -15.69
CA SER A 428 25.79 -4.52 -15.71
C SER A 428 26.32 -5.85 -16.24
N SER A 429 27.35 -5.79 -17.09
CA SER A 429 28.08 -6.98 -17.50
C SER A 429 28.83 -7.62 -16.31
N PRO A 430 29.19 -8.91 -16.38
CA PRO A 430 30.05 -9.53 -15.37
C PRO A 430 31.37 -8.79 -15.16
N GLY A 431 31.94 -8.21 -16.21
CA GLY A 431 33.17 -7.40 -16.13
C GLY A 431 32.97 -6.11 -15.36
N ASP A 432 31.85 -5.40 -15.58
CA ASP A 432 31.51 -4.18 -14.85
C ASP A 432 31.26 -4.47 -13.37
N ARG A 433 30.60 -5.60 -13.05
CA ARG A 433 30.36 -6.02 -11.66
C ARG A 433 31.67 -6.32 -10.93
N ALA A 434 32.64 -6.93 -11.62
CA ALA A 434 33.94 -7.26 -11.07
C ALA A 434 34.75 -6.00 -10.64
N LEU A 435 34.45 -4.84 -11.17
CA LEU A 435 35.06 -3.57 -10.79
C LEU A 435 34.39 -2.88 -9.58
N ARG A 436 33.30 -3.44 -9.05
CA ARG A 436 32.59 -2.89 -7.89
C ARG A 436 33.29 -3.30 -6.60
N HIS A 437 33.43 -2.34 -5.69
CA HIS A 437 34.05 -2.55 -4.38
C HIS A 437 33.03 -2.54 -3.22
N ASP A 438 31.78 -2.28 -3.52
CA ASP A 438 30.70 -2.30 -2.55
C ASP A 438 30.22 -3.74 -2.27
N GLU A 439 29.57 -3.90 -1.13
CA GLU A 439 29.02 -5.19 -0.72
C GLU A 439 27.57 -5.04 -0.19
N VAL A 440 26.82 -6.13 -0.27
CA VAL A 440 25.55 -6.30 0.39
C VAL A 440 25.82 -6.95 1.74
N ARG A 441 25.33 -6.38 2.83
CA ARG A 441 25.45 -6.92 4.18
C ARG A 441 24.09 -7.24 4.76
N TRP A 442 23.99 -8.36 5.43
CA TRP A 442 22.81 -8.76 6.17
C TRP A 442 23.15 -8.96 7.64
N THR A 443 22.38 -8.36 8.50
CA THR A 443 22.50 -8.45 9.95
C THR A 443 21.19 -8.90 10.56
N GLN A 444 21.26 -9.57 11.70
CA GLN A 444 20.09 -9.82 12.52
C GLN A 444 19.61 -8.52 13.18
N PRO A 445 18.39 -8.47 13.70
CA PRO A 445 17.87 -7.31 14.43
C PRO A 445 18.77 -6.87 15.58
N ASN A 446 19.43 -7.82 16.28
CA ASN A 446 20.37 -7.56 17.37
C ASN A 446 21.77 -7.09 16.91
N GLY A 447 21.97 -6.89 15.59
CA GLY A 447 23.23 -6.46 14.99
C GLY A 447 24.19 -7.60 14.64
N ASP A 448 23.87 -8.86 14.95
CA ASP A 448 24.71 -10.00 14.59
C ASP A 448 24.79 -10.18 13.08
N HIS A 449 25.99 -10.46 12.60
CA HIS A 449 26.25 -10.69 11.18
C HIS A 449 25.58 -12.00 10.70
N ILE A 450 24.75 -11.93 9.65
CA ILE A 450 24.19 -13.09 8.96
C ILE A 450 25.11 -13.49 7.80
N ALA A 451 25.31 -12.56 6.86
CA ALA A 451 26.10 -12.78 5.66
C ALA A 451 26.59 -11.47 5.04
N SER A 452 27.62 -11.56 4.22
CA SER A 452 27.99 -10.49 3.28
C SER A 452 28.26 -11.06 1.90
N LEU A 453 28.04 -10.22 0.90
CA LEU A 453 28.22 -10.56 -0.51
C LEU A 453 28.85 -9.36 -1.22
N PRO A 454 30.13 -9.45 -1.65
CA PRO A 454 30.69 -8.46 -2.56
C PRO A 454 29.85 -8.39 -3.84
N VAL A 455 29.51 -7.17 -4.30
CA VAL A 455 28.73 -6.98 -5.52
C VAL A 455 29.41 -7.62 -6.74
N ALA A 456 30.74 -7.68 -6.75
CA ALA A 456 31.55 -8.38 -7.75
C ALA A 456 31.26 -9.90 -7.84
N GLU A 457 30.75 -10.52 -6.77
CA GLU A 457 30.42 -11.95 -6.72
C GLU A 457 28.98 -12.27 -7.17
N ILE A 458 28.18 -11.27 -7.48
CA ILE A 458 26.81 -11.46 -7.98
C ILE A 458 26.88 -12.03 -9.40
N LYS A 459 26.58 -13.31 -9.53
CA LYS A 459 26.53 -14.04 -10.82
C LYS A 459 25.11 -14.31 -11.28
N ALA A 460 24.15 -14.33 -10.35
CA ALA A 460 22.75 -14.52 -10.68
C ALA A 460 22.24 -13.41 -11.60
N GLU A 461 21.27 -13.76 -12.43
CA GLU A 461 20.51 -12.79 -13.18
C GLU A 461 19.65 -11.97 -12.22
N VAL A 462 19.50 -10.67 -12.49
CA VAL A 462 18.62 -9.79 -11.70
C VAL A 462 17.58 -9.21 -12.63
N ARG A 463 16.31 -9.32 -12.25
CA ARG A 463 15.17 -8.73 -12.97
C ARG A 463 14.23 -8.00 -11.99
N LEU A 464 13.77 -6.83 -12.35
CA LEU A 464 12.67 -6.19 -11.64
C LEU A 464 11.34 -6.85 -12.06
N LEU A 465 10.59 -7.35 -11.10
CA LEU A 465 9.24 -7.84 -11.30
C LEU A 465 8.26 -6.68 -11.03
N ASP A 466 8.02 -5.88 -12.05
CA ASP A 466 7.14 -4.70 -11.99
C ASP A 466 5.65 -5.06 -12.20
N GLY A 467 4.75 -4.11 -11.89
CA GLY A 467 3.30 -4.24 -12.07
C GLY A 467 2.53 -4.64 -10.82
N TYR A 468 3.20 -4.84 -9.68
CA TYR A 468 2.60 -5.20 -8.39
C TYR A 468 2.63 -4.04 -7.38
N SER A 469 2.75 -2.80 -7.84
CA SER A 469 2.68 -1.67 -6.92
C SER A 469 1.26 -1.52 -6.38
N ALA A 470 1.17 -1.35 -5.08
CA ALA A 470 -0.09 -1.10 -4.39
C ALA A 470 -0.53 0.38 -4.45
N HIS A 471 0.31 1.28 -4.97
CA HIS A 471 -0.04 2.70 -5.16
C HIS A 471 -0.57 2.97 -6.56
N GLY A 472 -1.55 3.85 -6.63
CA GLY A 472 -2.06 4.43 -7.86
C GLY A 472 -1.01 5.30 -8.55
N ASP A 473 -1.12 5.41 -9.87
CA ASP A 473 -0.33 6.35 -10.66
C ASP A 473 -0.94 7.75 -10.62
N GLN A 474 -0.25 8.75 -11.19
CA GLN A 474 -0.74 10.13 -11.29
C GLN A 474 -2.18 10.20 -11.83
N SER A 475 -2.48 9.43 -12.88
CA SER A 475 -3.84 9.40 -13.45
C SER A 475 -4.88 8.80 -12.50
N ASP A 476 -4.50 7.82 -11.66
CA ASP A 476 -5.39 7.26 -10.65
C ASP A 476 -5.68 8.29 -9.55
N LEU A 477 -4.64 9.01 -9.09
CA LEU A 477 -4.76 10.07 -8.08
C LEU A 477 -5.61 11.25 -8.59
N VAL A 478 -5.36 11.70 -9.84
CA VAL A 478 -6.18 12.75 -10.48
C VAL A 478 -7.63 12.29 -10.61
N ASN A 479 -7.88 11.07 -11.06
CA ASN A 479 -9.23 10.54 -11.19
C ASN A 479 -9.91 10.35 -9.83
N TRP A 480 -9.17 9.98 -8.78
CA TRP A 480 -9.71 9.86 -7.44
C TRP A 480 -10.25 11.21 -6.94
N LEU A 481 -9.53 12.30 -7.17
CA LEU A 481 -9.98 13.65 -6.76
C LEU A 481 -11.13 14.17 -7.63
N PHE A 482 -11.15 13.90 -8.94
CA PHE A 482 -12.09 14.52 -9.89
C PHE A 482 -13.20 13.60 -10.41
N HIS A 483 -13.21 12.31 -10.05
CA HIS A 483 -14.18 11.34 -10.61
C HIS A 483 -15.64 11.63 -10.22
N THR A 484 -15.87 12.13 -9.02
CA THR A 484 -17.20 12.36 -8.45
C THR A 484 -18.01 13.43 -9.21
N PHE A 485 -17.37 14.19 -10.10
CA PHE A 485 -17.93 15.36 -10.75
C PHE A 485 -18.75 15.09 -12.00
N LYS A 486 -18.43 14.01 -12.70
CA LYS A 486 -18.99 13.78 -14.03
C LYS A 486 -20.41 13.23 -14.02
N GLU A 487 -20.88 12.68 -12.90
CA GLU A 487 -22.13 11.91 -12.84
C GLU A 487 -23.26 12.57 -12.03
N GLU A 488 -23.01 13.46 -11.07
CA GLU A 488 -24.08 13.92 -10.15
C GLU A 488 -24.16 15.43 -9.86
N THR A 489 -23.09 16.21 -9.95
CA THR A 489 -23.12 17.67 -9.69
C THR A 489 -21.92 18.40 -10.32
N ASP A 490 -22.06 19.66 -10.71
CA ASP A 490 -20.98 20.55 -11.17
C ASP A 490 -20.07 21.06 -10.01
N GLN A 491 -19.84 20.27 -8.95
CA GLN A 491 -19.10 20.70 -7.76
C GLN A 491 -17.78 19.96 -7.60
N VAL A 492 -16.72 20.68 -7.22
CA VAL A 492 -15.40 20.15 -6.89
C VAL A 492 -15.45 19.29 -5.63
N MET A 493 -14.82 18.09 -5.64
CA MET A 493 -14.76 17.19 -4.49
C MET A 493 -14.14 17.89 -3.28
N ALA A 494 -13.07 18.66 -3.51
CA ALA A 494 -12.44 19.48 -2.51
C ALA A 494 -11.80 20.71 -3.17
N PRO A 495 -12.28 21.92 -2.90
CA PRO A 495 -11.70 23.14 -3.44
C PRO A 495 -10.30 23.44 -2.93
N THR A 496 -9.89 22.87 -1.78
CA THR A 496 -8.53 22.99 -1.24
C THR A 496 -7.93 21.61 -1.01
N VAL A 497 -6.77 21.36 -1.61
CA VAL A 497 -6.07 20.06 -1.58
C VAL A 497 -4.67 20.22 -1.01
N PHE A 498 -4.35 19.45 0.02
CA PHE A 498 -3.01 19.32 0.60
C PHE A 498 -2.32 18.09 0.02
N LEU A 499 -1.18 18.26 -0.67
CA LEU A 499 -0.38 17.15 -1.18
C LEU A 499 0.61 16.67 -0.14
N GLN A 500 0.51 15.41 0.24
CA GLN A 500 1.33 14.73 1.23
C GLN A 500 1.89 13.41 0.70
N HIS A 501 2.71 12.72 1.49
CA HIS A 501 3.21 11.38 1.22
C HIS A 501 3.83 11.24 -0.18
N GLY A 502 4.82 12.08 -0.48
CA GLY A 502 5.54 12.12 -1.75
C GLY A 502 6.69 13.10 -1.71
N GLU A 503 7.74 12.85 -2.48
CA GLU A 503 8.85 13.78 -2.61
C GLU A 503 8.43 15.03 -3.39
N ASP A 504 9.21 16.09 -3.29
CA ASP A 504 8.90 17.38 -3.93
C ASP A 504 8.67 17.28 -5.44
N ARG A 505 9.39 16.38 -6.10
CA ARG A 505 9.23 16.12 -7.53
C ARG A 505 7.84 15.52 -7.83
N GLN A 506 7.43 14.51 -7.07
CA GLN A 506 6.13 13.85 -7.25
C GLN A 506 4.99 14.82 -6.93
N ARG A 507 5.10 15.58 -5.83
CA ARG A 507 4.09 16.57 -5.44
C ARG A 507 3.91 17.66 -6.48
N ARG A 508 5.00 18.17 -7.10
CA ARG A 508 4.92 19.18 -8.17
C ARG A 508 4.28 18.61 -9.44
N ALA A 509 4.70 17.42 -9.86
CA ALA A 509 4.13 16.81 -11.05
C ALA A 509 2.64 16.47 -10.89
N LEU A 510 2.22 16.07 -9.69
CA LEU A 510 0.81 15.85 -9.38
C LEU A 510 0.03 17.17 -9.34
N GLU A 511 0.58 18.24 -8.74
CA GLU A 511 -0.01 19.58 -8.76
C GLU A 511 -0.28 20.05 -10.19
N ASP A 512 0.71 19.94 -11.08
CA ASP A 512 0.57 20.33 -12.49
C ASP A 512 -0.57 19.55 -13.17
N ALA A 513 -0.65 18.23 -12.93
CA ALA A 513 -1.70 17.39 -13.50
C ALA A 513 -3.11 17.69 -12.94
N LEU A 514 -3.21 17.99 -11.65
CA LEU A 514 -4.47 18.38 -11.00
C LEU A 514 -4.95 19.73 -11.51
N LEU A 515 -4.05 20.72 -11.61
CA LEU A 515 -4.38 22.05 -12.14
C LEU A 515 -4.81 21.98 -13.61
N GLN A 516 -4.13 21.16 -14.43
CA GLN A 516 -4.52 20.95 -15.82
C GLN A 516 -5.92 20.34 -15.90
N ARG A 517 -6.24 19.34 -15.09
CA ARG A 517 -7.59 18.74 -15.06
C ARG A 517 -8.65 19.76 -14.60
N ALA A 518 -8.33 20.58 -13.59
CA ALA A 518 -9.22 21.63 -13.12
C ALA A 518 -9.51 22.66 -14.23
N ASP A 519 -8.47 23.11 -14.95
CA ASP A 519 -8.62 24.03 -16.09
C ASP A 519 -9.49 23.41 -17.21
N ASP A 520 -9.23 22.14 -17.57
CA ASP A 520 -9.99 21.42 -18.62
C ASP A 520 -11.50 21.32 -18.28
N TRP A 521 -11.83 21.32 -17.00
CA TRP A 521 -13.21 21.19 -16.51
C TRP A 521 -13.82 22.51 -16.03
N GLY A 522 -13.07 23.62 -16.09
CA GLY A 522 -13.51 24.93 -15.63
C GLY A 522 -13.72 24.99 -14.11
N LEU A 523 -12.94 24.23 -13.35
CA LEU A 523 -13.02 24.14 -11.89
C LEU A 523 -11.91 24.95 -11.24
N ASP A 524 -12.20 25.52 -10.05
CA ASP A 524 -11.24 26.24 -9.25
C ASP A 524 -10.76 25.36 -8.08
N VAL A 525 -9.46 25.07 -8.02
CA VAL A 525 -8.85 24.22 -6.99
C VAL A 525 -7.58 24.86 -6.46
N ASP A 526 -7.51 24.98 -5.16
CA ASP A 526 -6.31 25.42 -4.44
C ASP A 526 -5.46 24.21 -4.04
N ILE A 527 -4.19 24.17 -4.48
CA ILE A 527 -3.29 23.06 -4.18
C ILE A 527 -2.14 23.55 -3.33
N LEU A 528 -2.03 22.96 -2.14
CA LEU A 528 -1.03 23.30 -1.14
C LEU A 528 -0.04 22.13 -0.97
N LYS A 529 1.23 22.43 -0.86
CA LYS A 529 2.31 21.49 -0.56
C LYS A 529 2.97 21.89 0.76
N PRO A 530 2.43 21.45 1.91
CA PRO A 530 3.03 21.75 3.21
C PRO A 530 4.52 21.33 3.23
N HIS A 531 5.39 22.23 3.69
CA HIS A 531 6.83 22.01 3.78
C HIS A 531 7.43 22.57 5.08
N GLU A 532 6.63 23.21 5.90
CA GLU A 532 7.00 23.68 7.22
C GLU A 532 6.26 22.84 8.28
N PRO A 533 6.95 22.03 9.07
CA PRO A 533 6.30 21.11 10.01
C PRO A 533 5.54 21.83 11.14
N ASP A 534 5.90 23.10 11.42
CA ASP A 534 5.27 23.88 12.49
C ASP A 534 4.08 24.73 12.02
N ALA A 535 3.76 24.70 10.71
CA ALA A 535 2.69 25.52 10.15
C ALA A 535 1.30 24.91 10.42
N TRP A 536 0.41 25.70 11.00
CA TRP A 536 -1.00 25.41 11.11
C TRP A 536 -1.77 25.95 9.91
N HIS A 537 -2.70 25.14 9.39
CA HIS A 537 -3.63 25.54 8.35
C HIS A 537 -5.03 25.63 8.92
N ASP A 538 -5.64 26.81 8.84
CA ASP A 538 -7.00 27.05 9.30
C ASP A 538 -8.01 26.48 8.30
N LEU A 539 -8.88 25.60 8.75
CA LEU A 539 -9.92 24.95 7.96
C LEU A 539 -11.29 25.68 8.06
N GLU A 540 -11.39 26.75 8.84
CA GLU A 540 -12.60 27.56 8.96
C GLU A 540 -12.64 28.70 7.94
N HIS A 541 -11.51 29.33 7.64
CA HIS A 541 -11.44 30.57 6.87
C HIS A 541 -10.86 30.40 5.46
N ALA A 542 -10.26 29.27 5.10
CA ALA A 542 -9.56 29.06 3.82
C ALA A 542 -10.44 29.23 2.56
N ALA A 543 -11.76 29.21 2.67
CA ALA A 543 -12.68 29.25 1.54
C ALA A 543 -13.24 30.65 1.20
N ASN A 544 -12.96 31.73 1.96
CA ASN A 544 -13.67 33.01 1.81
C ASN A 544 -12.80 34.27 1.64
N THR A 545 -11.48 34.19 1.46
CA THR A 545 -10.67 35.39 1.19
C THR A 545 -10.53 35.62 -0.31
N THR A 546 -11.53 36.28 -0.89
CA THR A 546 -11.54 36.77 -2.30
C THR A 546 -10.28 37.60 -2.63
N VAL A 547 -9.71 38.31 -1.68
CA VAL A 547 -8.54 39.21 -1.88
C VAL A 547 -7.23 38.42 -2.03
N GLY A 548 -7.07 37.31 -1.33
CA GLY A 548 -5.90 36.43 -1.50
C GLY A 548 -5.96 35.63 -2.81
N ARG A 549 -7.16 35.26 -3.25
CA ARG A 549 -7.41 34.56 -4.53
C ARG A 549 -6.99 35.40 -5.75
N GLU A 550 -7.43 36.65 -5.84
CA GLU A 550 -7.12 37.51 -7.00
C GLU A 550 -5.61 37.75 -7.16
N GLU A 551 -4.86 37.89 -6.07
CA GLU A 551 -3.41 38.09 -6.12
C GLU A 551 -2.69 36.78 -6.47
N HIS A 552 -3.12 35.65 -5.92
CA HIS A 552 -2.57 34.33 -6.22
C HIS A 552 -2.83 33.92 -7.69
N ASP A 553 -4.03 34.19 -8.20
CA ASP A 553 -4.40 33.97 -9.61
C ASP A 553 -3.63 34.91 -10.56
N ARG A 554 -3.33 36.13 -10.12
CA ARG A 554 -2.50 37.06 -10.90
C ARG A 554 -1.07 36.54 -11.00
N ILE A 555 -0.50 36.08 -9.90
CA ILE A 555 0.87 35.52 -9.86
C ILE A 555 0.94 34.22 -10.69
N ARG A 556 -0.03 33.31 -10.57
CA ARG A 556 -0.10 32.09 -11.39
C ARG A 556 -0.19 32.38 -12.90
N ARG A 557 -1.02 33.34 -13.31
CA ARG A 557 -1.11 33.76 -14.72
C ARG A 557 0.21 34.34 -15.22
N GLN A 558 0.92 35.11 -14.41
CA GLN A 558 2.24 35.64 -14.76
C GLN A 558 3.31 34.53 -14.90
N ILE A 559 3.32 33.57 -13.99
CA ILE A 559 4.24 32.41 -14.06
C ILE A 559 3.97 31.58 -15.32
N ARG A 560 2.71 31.26 -15.63
CA ARG A 560 2.33 30.54 -16.86
C ARG A 560 2.73 31.30 -18.14
N ALA A 561 2.52 32.60 -18.17
CA ALA A 561 2.92 33.42 -19.31
C ALA A 561 4.45 33.38 -19.53
N LEU A 562 5.24 33.40 -18.45
CA LEU A 562 6.71 33.27 -18.50
C LEU A 562 7.16 31.86 -18.91
N GLN A 563 6.50 30.81 -18.42
CA GLN A 563 6.78 29.43 -18.82
C GLN A 563 6.48 29.19 -20.31
N ASN A 564 5.36 29.71 -20.82
CA ASN A 564 5.01 29.61 -22.23
C ASN A 564 5.98 30.41 -23.11
N GLN A 565 6.50 31.56 -22.65
CA GLN A 565 7.54 32.31 -23.37
C GLN A 565 8.88 31.55 -23.41
N LEU A 566 9.26 30.86 -22.34
CA LEU A 566 10.48 30.05 -22.27
C LEU A 566 10.38 28.76 -23.11
N SER A 567 9.19 28.20 -23.29
CA SER A 567 8.98 26.99 -24.13
C SER A 567 8.92 27.31 -25.64
N THR A 568 8.80 28.57 -26.01
CA THR A 568 8.79 29.06 -27.40
C THR A 568 10.11 29.69 -27.85
N MET A 569 11.07 29.82 -26.94
CA MET A 569 12.47 30.18 -27.20
C MET A 569 13.36 28.93 -27.27
#